data_1ad538f3c7ec71325a484a7db231878a
#
_entry.id   1ad538f3c7ec71325a484a7db231878a
#
_cell.length_a   1.000
_cell.length_b   1.000
_cell.length_c   1.000
_cell.angle_alpha   90.00
_cell.angle_beta   90.00
_cell.angle_gamma   90.00
#
_symmetry.space_group_name_H-M   'P 1'
#
loop_
_entity.id
_entity.type
_entity.pdbx_description
1 polymer ?
#
loop_
_entity_poly.entity_id
_entity_poly.type
_entity_poly.pdbx_seq_one_letter_code
_entity_poly.pdbx_strand_id
1 'polypeptide(L)'
;KLLGNIPLTAELYWLVRRNSNGVNTRFSLRRLQEVLPEMVTEAKAAKKTAKFAGKKVFVFAAMHYWIEHATVTAIALAADNNDVTLGYYPYADWHQEQDKFDIRRQNLYAQKVMQAASPLIKTVSFLSNRATYTVLPKAVQDAVNEVTVFDTQYTLQIEDVDPAWPSYQFRYKRNLEAAQSVLDYLRTNKPDVV
;
A
#
# COMPACT_ATOMS: atom_id res chain seq x y z
N LYS A 1 16.19 -7.80 -14.54
CA LYS A 1 16.14 -6.32 -14.77
C LYS A 1 15.60 -5.92 -16.15
N LEU A 2 15.90 -6.64 -17.25
CA LEU A 2 15.39 -6.33 -18.59
C LEU A 2 13.87 -6.42 -18.68
N LEU A 3 13.26 -7.50 -18.19
CA LEU A 3 11.81 -7.72 -18.24
C LEU A 3 11.00 -6.69 -17.46
N GLY A 4 11.54 -6.11 -16.39
CA GLY A 4 10.86 -5.09 -15.58
C GLY A 4 10.62 -3.77 -16.32
N ASN A 5 11.43 -3.47 -17.34
CA ASN A 5 11.32 -2.26 -18.13
C ASN A 5 10.42 -2.43 -19.38
N ILE A 6 10.08 -3.66 -19.74
CA ILE A 6 9.19 -3.94 -20.88
C ILE A 6 7.73 -3.91 -20.39
N PRO A 7 6.87 -3.10 -20.99
CA PRO A 7 5.44 -3.07 -20.65
C PRO A 7 4.80 -4.44 -20.80
N LEU A 8 3.79 -4.71 -19.96
CA LEU A 8 2.96 -5.93 -19.99
C LEU A 8 3.67 -7.27 -19.71
N THR A 9 4.97 -7.32 -19.54
CA THR A 9 5.66 -8.60 -19.29
C THR A 9 5.27 -9.26 -17.96
N ALA A 10 5.12 -8.47 -16.91
CA ALA A 10 4.70 -8.97 -15.61
C ALA A 10 3.24 -9.44 -15.64
N GLU A 11 2.39 -8.74 -16.34
CA GLU A 11 0.96 -9.04 -16.54
C GLU A 11 0.78 -10.32 -17.35
N LEU A 12 1.49 -10.47 -18.46
CA LEU A 12 1.47 -11.71 -19.27
C LEU A 12 2.00 -12.91 -18.46
N TYR A 13 3.12 -12.72 -17.76
CA TYR A 13 3.65 -13.75 -16.89
C TYR A 13 2.63 -14.15 -15.81
N TRP A 14 1.94 -13.17 -15.21
CA TRP A 14 0.91 -13.40 -14.23
C TRP A 14 -0.27 -14.20 -14.81
N LEU A 15 -0.72 -13.87 -16.02
CA LEU A 15 -1.82 -14.57 -16.69
C LEU A 15 -1.46 -16.05 -16.96
N VAL A 16 -0.24 -16.32 -17.40
CA VAL A 16 0.23 -17.67 -17.68
C VAL A 16 0.41 -18.49 -16.40
N ARG A 17 0.88 -17.86 -15.32
CA ARG A 17 1.24 -18.52 -14.07
C ARG A 17 0.29 -18.20 -12.89
N ARG A 18 -0.88 -17.69 -13.14
CA ARG A 18 -1.83 -17.24 -12.09
C ARG A 18 -2.21 -18.32 -11.06
N ASN A 19 -2.01 -19.59 -11.39
CA ASN A 19 -2.26 -20.73 -10.49
C ASN A 19 -0.98 -21.19 -9.77
N SER A 20 0.17 -20.63 -10.07
CA SER A 20 1.41 -20.89 -9.33
C SER A 20 1.57 -19.84 -8.25
N ASN A 21 2.01 -20.23 -7.06
CA ASN A 21 2.37 -19.34 -5.94
C ASN A 21 3.61 -18.46 -6.27
N GLY A 22 3.74 -18.04 -7.51
CA GLY A 22 4.90 -17.45 -8.14
C GLY A 22 5.16 -15.97 -7.85
N VAL A 23 4.69 -15.45 -6.74
CA VAL A 23 5.11 -14.16 -6.21
C VAL A 23 6.33 -14.40 -5.33
N ASN A 24 7.27 -13.46 -5.32
CA ASN A 24 8.45 -13.49 -4.45
C ASN A 24 8.09 -14.00 -3.05
N THR A 25 8.83 -14.95 -2.52
CA THR A 25 8.60 -15.57 -1.20
C THR A 25 8.52 -14.56 -0.04
N ARG A 26 9.07 -13.36 -0.22
CA ARG A 26 9.03 -12.26 0.75
C ARG A 26 7.75 -11.42 0.69
N PHE A 27 6.92 -11.55 -0.34
CA PHE A 27 5.64 -10.84 -0.45
C PHE A 27 4.50 -11.85 -0.46
N SER A 28 3.79 -11.93 0.66
CA SER A 28 2.65 -12.83 0.80
C SER A 28 1.51 -12.12 1.53
N LEU A 29 0.31 -12.23 0.99
CA LEU A 29 -0.96 -11.86 1.63
C LEU A 29 -1.82 -13.11 1.84
N ARG A 30 -1.18 -14.26 2.05
CA ARG A 30 -1.86 -15.55 2.12
C ARG A 30 -2.84 -15.60 3.30
N ARG A 31 -2.44 -15.10 4.46
CA ARG A 31 -3.30 -15.05 5.65
C ARG A 31 -4.56 -14.22 5.37
N LEU A 32 -4.36 -13.04 4.78
CA LEU A 32 -5.47 -12.19 4.39
C LEU A 32 -6.37 -12.88 3.37
N GLN A 33 -5.80 -13.50 2.34
CA GLN A 33 -6.56 -14.21 1.31
C GLN A 33 -7.45 -15.33 1.88
N GLU A 34 -6.99 -16.02 2.92
CA GLU A 34 -7.71 -17.11 3.58
C GLU A 34 -8.90 -16.60 4.41
N VAL A 35 -8.75 -15.48 5.13
CA VAL A 35 -9.77 -14.99 6.07
C VAL A 35 -10.70 -13.92 5.47
N LEU A 36 -10.29 -13.26 4.39
CA LEU A 36 -10.99 -12.11 3.84
C LEU A 36 -12.46 -12.38 3.42
N PRO A 37 -12.82 -13.52 2.80
CA PRO A 37 -14.21 -13.79 2.42
C PRO A 37 -15.16 -13.86 3.62
N GLU A 38 -14.74 -14.49 4.72
CA GLU A 38 -15.50 -14.58 5.96
C GLU A 38 -15.66 -13.21 6.60
N MET A 39 -14.55 -12.48 6.78
CA MET A 39 -14.57 -11.11 7.31
C MET A 39 -15.48 -10.16 6.53
N VAL A 40 -15.49 -10.25 5.21
CA VAL A 40 -16.38 -9.45 4.36
C VAL A 40 -17.84 -9.81 4.59
N THR A 41 -18.14 -11.08 4.80
CA THR A 41 -19.52 -11.56 5.07
C THR A 41 -20.02 -11.04 6.41
N GLU A 42 -19.22 -11.15 7.47
CA GLU A 42 -19.54 -10.65 8.80
C GLU A 42 -19.68 -9.13 8.82
N ALA A 43 -18.74 -8.41 8.19
CA ALA A 43 -18.78 -6.96 8.10
C ALA A 43 -20.02 -6.45 7.34
N LYS A 44 -20.47 -7.14 6.29
CA LYS A 44 -21.72 -6.81 5.60
C LYS A 44 -22.94 -6.99 6.49
N ALA A 45 -22.96 -8.02 7.32
CA ALA A 45 -24.04 -8.25 8.27
C ALA A 45 -24.07 -7.15 9.34
N ALA A 46 -22.91 -6.78 9.90
CA ALA A 46 -22.78 -5.70 10.87
C ALA A 46 -23.18 -4.33 10.26
N LYS A 47 -22.79 -4.02 9.04
CA LYS A 47 -23.13 -2.76 8.35
C LYS A 47 -24.62 -2.55 8.22
N LYS A 48 -25.42 -3.58 8.03
CA LYS A 48 -26.89 -3.48 7.95
C LYS A 48 -27.54 -2.98 9.23
N THR A 49 -26.88 -3.10 10.36
CA THR A 49 -27.37 -2.70 11.67
C THR A 49 -26.77 -1.38 12.17
N ALA A 50 -25.85 -0.79 11.43
CA ALA A 50 -25.18 0.45 11.78
C ALA A 50 -26.19 1.62 11.81
N LYS A 51 -26.18 2.40 12.92
CA LYS A 51 -27.16 3.46 13.19
C LYS A 51 -26.71 4.86 12.76
N PHE A 52 -25.43 5.02 12.43
CA PHE A 52 -24.83 6.33 12.16
C PHE A 52 -24.53 6.52 10.68
N ALA A 53 -24.61 7.78 10.22
CA ALA A 53 -24.07 8.16 8.92
C ALA A 53 -22.54 8.05 8.98
N GLY A 54 -21.97 7.29 8.04
CA GLY A 54 -20.53 7.06 7.97
C GLY A 54 -19.77 8.27 7.43
N LYS A 55 -18.47 8.28 7.69
CA LYS A 55 -17.50 9.24 7.18
C LYS A 55 -16.75 8.66 5.99
N LYS A 56 -16.16 9.54 5.19
CA LYS A 56 -15.15 9.14 4.20
C LYS A 56 -13.82 8.94 4.91
N VAL A 57 -13.33 7.71 4.95
CA VAL A 57 -12.09 7.35 5.64
C VAL A 57 -11.05 6.90 4.62
N PHE A 58 -9.85 7.41 4.74
CA PHE A 58 -8.70 6.95 3.98
C PHE A 58 -7.72 6.23 4.90
N VAL A 59 -7.35 5.01 4.54
CA VAL A 59 -6.35 4.21 5.23
C VAL A 59 -5.18 4.00 4.28
N PHE A 60 -3.95 4.14 4.76
CA PHE A 60 -2.76 3.96 3.95
C PHE A 60 -1.84 2.88 4.51
N ALA A 61 -1.28 2.06 3.63
CA ALA A 61 -0.29 1.06 3.98
C ALA A 61 0.80 0.92 2.91
N ALA A 62 2.03 0.74 3.34
CA ALA A 62 3.13 0.28 2.51
C ALA A 62 3.66 -1.03 3.11
N MET A 63 4.10 -1.99 2.28
CA MET A 63 4.56 -3.32 2.67
C MET A 63 3.45 -4.31 3.03
N HIS A 64 3.70 -5.58 2.71
CA HIS A 64 2.70 -6.65 2.78
C HIS A 64 2.05 -6.83 4.15
N TYR A 65 2.82 -6.84 5.24
CA TYR A 65 2.27 -7.03 6.59
C TYR A 65 1.40 -5.85 7.04
N TRP A 66 1.76 -4.62 6.68
CA TRP A 66 0.92 -3.46 6.95
C TRP A 66 -0.34 -3.44 6.09
N ILE A 67 -0.27 -3.94 4.83
CA ILE A 67 -1.45 -4.11 3.97
C ILE A 67 -2.44 -5.08 4.62
N GLU A 68 -1.97 -6.18 5.21
CA GLU A 68 -2.85 -7.11 5.93
C GLU A 68 -3.58 -6.41 7.08
N HIS A 69 -2.85 -5.73 7.97
CA HIS A 69 -3.43 -5.00 9.10
C HIS A 69 -4.37 -3.88 8.66
N ALA A 70 -3.95 -3.07 7.70
CA ALA A 70 -4.75 -1.96 7.18
C ALA A 70 -6.04 -2.45 6.51
N THR A 71 -6.01 -3.62 5.85
CA THR A 71 -7.22 -4.21 5.25
C THR A 71 -8.22 -4.63 6.33
N VAL A 72 -7.77 -5.28 7.39
CA VAL A 72 -8.62 -5.64 8.53
C VAL A 72 -9.25 -4.40 9.15
N THR A 73 -8.44 -3.36 9.41
CA THR A 73 -8.92 -2.07 9.94
C THR A 73 -9.93 -1.42 9.00
N ALA A 74 -9.65 -1.38 7.69
CA ALA A 74 -10.53 -0.80 6.69
C ALA A 74 -11.89 -1.52 6.64
N ILE A 75 -11.90 -2.86 6.72
CA ILE A 75 -13.13 -3.66 6.75
C ILE A 75 -13.93 -3.38 8.04
N ALA A 76 -13.28 -3.31 9.19
CA ALA A 76 -13.94 -2.99 10.46
C ALA A 76 -14.58 -1.58 10.42
N LEU A 77 -13.86 -0.59 9.89
CA LEU A 77 -14.40 0.76 9.69
C LEU A 77 -15.58 0.78 8.71
N ALA A 78 -15.52 -0.03 7.65
CA ALA A 78 -16.62 -0.13 6.69
C ALA A 78 -17.85 -0.86 7.28
N ALA A 79 -17.64 -1.80 8.20
CA ALA A 79 -18.72 -2.43 8.97
C ALA A 79 -19.49 -1.42 9.83
N ASP A 80 -18.82 -0.39 10.31
CA ASP A 80 -19.42 0.76 11.02
C ASP A 80 -19.96 1.85 10.07
N ASN A 81 -20.36 1.45 8.87
CA ASN A 81 -21.02 2.28 7.85
C ASN A 81 -20.16 3.40 7.24
N ASN A 82 -18.83 3.39 7.40
CA ASN A 82 -17.97 4.37 6.75
C ASN A 82 -17.73 4.02 5.25
N ASP A 83 -17.50 5.05 4.42
CA ASP A 83 -16.99 4.92 3.03
C ASP A 83 -15.47 4.88 3.07
N VAL A 84 -14.91 3.67 3.07
CA VAL A 84 -13.48 3.47 3.30
C VAL A 84 -12.73 3.24 2.00
N THR A 85 -11.62 3.95 1.84
CA THR A 85 -10.63 3.67 0.78
C THR A 85 -9.29 3.28 1.41
N LEU A 86 -8.75 2.15 0.99
CA LEU A 86 -7.40 1.70 1.31
C LEU A 86 -6.46 2.00 0.16
N GLY A 87 -5.55 2.94 0.37
CA GLY A 87 -4.42 3.21 -0.52
C GLY A 87 -3.20 2.38 -0.11
N TYR A 88 -2.47 1.81 -1.07
CA TYR A 88 -1.33 0.98 -0.72
C TYR A 88 -0.20 0.96 -1.75
N TYR A 89 1.01 0.63 -1.23
CA TYR A 89 2.15 0.22 -2.04
C TYR A 89 2.50 -1.25 -1.76
N PRO A 90 2.59 -2.10 -2.79
CA PRO A 90 2.84 -3.53 -2.63
C PRO A 90 4.34 -3.85 -2.50
N TYR A 91 5.02 -3.24 -1.53
CA TYR A 91 6.44 -3.50 -1.30
C TYR A 91 6.64 -4.74 -0.42
N ALA A 92 7.63 -5.56 -0.77
CA ALA A 92 8.06 -6.71 0.03
C ALA A 92 9.20 -6.36 0.97
N ASP A 93 9.96 -5.32 0.68
CA ASP A 93 11.19 -5.00 1.38
C ASP A 93 11.46 -3.49 1.38
N TRP A 94 11.95 -2.99 2.52
CA TRP A 94 12.42 -1.62 2.70
C TRP A 94 13.94 -1.46 2.58
N HIS A 95 14.69 -2.56 2.63
CA HIS A 95 16.14 -2.49 2.76
C HIS A 95 16.86 -2.27 1.44
N GLN A 96 16.25 -2.72 0.35
CA GLN A 96 16.88 -2.69 -0.97
C GLN A 96 15.86 -2.42 -2.08
N GLU A 97 16.38 -1.91 -3.19
CA GLU A 97 15.57 -1.70 -4.38
C GLU A 97 15.11 -3.03 -4.95
N GLN A 98 13.81 -3.14 -5.15
CA GLN A 98 13.20 -4.32 -5.76
C GLN A 98 13.18 -4.19 -7.29
N ASP A 99 13.29 -5.32 -7.98
CA ASP A 99 13.12 -5.35 -9.43
C ASP A 99 11.69 -4.89 -9.81
N LYS A 100 11.60 -4.05 -10.82
CA LYS A 100 10.30 -3.51 -11.30
C LYS A 100 9.33 -4.60 -11.74
N PHE A 101 9.86 -5.71 -12.27
CA PHE A 101 9.02 -6.85 -12.65
C PHE A 101 8.39 -7.50 -11.43
N ASP A 102 9.14 -7.69 -10.36
CA ASP A 102 8.62 -8.27 -9.11
C ASP A 102 7.61 -7.35 -8.44
N ILE A 103 7.87 -6.03 -8.38
CA ILE A 103 6.91 -5.07 -7.83
C ILE A 103 5.58 -5.10 -8.61
N ARG A 104 5.63 -5.14 -9.94
CA ARG A 104 4.41 -5.24 -10.76
C ARG A 104 3.64 -6.54 -10.51
N ARG A 105 4.33 -7.67 -10.37
CA ARG A 105 3.71 -8.97 -10.00
C ARG A 105 3.10 -8.93 -8.61
N GLN A 106 3.79 -8.34 -7.63
CA GLN A 106 3.28 -8.14 -6.28
C GLN A 106 2.00 -7.30 -6.32
N ASN A 107 1.98 -6.24 -7.14
CA ASN A 107 0.81 -5.40 -7.31
C ASN A 107 -0.40 -6.18 -7.86
N LEU A 108 -0.21 -6.98 -8.91
CA LEU A 108 -1.27 -7.80 -9.49
C LEU A 108 -1.80 -8.84 -8.47
N TYR A 109 -0.91 -9.45 -7.71
CA TYR A 109 -1.30 -10.37 -6.65
C TYR A 109 -2.09 -9.67 -5.54
N ALA A 110 -1.61 -8.51 -5.07
CA ALA A 110 -2.32 -7.72 -4.07
C ALA A 110 -3.71 -7.31 -4.57
N GLN A 111 -3.83 -6.80 -5.79
CA GLN A 111 -5.11 -6.45 -6.41
C GLN A 111 -6.07 -7.64 -6.44
N LYS A 112 -5.58 -8.82 -6.82
CA LYS A 112 -6.41 -10.04 -6.86
C LYS A 112 -6.92 -10.43 -5.47
N VAL A 113 -6.05 -10.40 -4.44
CA VAL A 113 -6.46 -10.69 -3.06
C VAL A 113 -7.48 -9.67 -2.57
N MET A 114 -7.19 -8.37 -2.77
CA MET A 114 -8.04 -7.27 -2.33
C MET A 114 -9.39 -7.19 -3.05
N GLN A 115 -9.53 -7.82 -4.21
CA GLN A 115 -10.80 -7.88 -4.94
C GLN A 115 -11.93 -8.50 -4.09
N ALA A 116 -11.62 -9.41 -3.18
CA ALA A 116 -12.61 -9.98 -2.27
C ALA A 116 -13.20 -8.94 -1.29
N ALA A 117 -12.47 -7.87 -0.98
CA ALA A 117 -12.93 -6.77 -0.12
C ALA A 117 -13.73 -5.68 -0.87
N SER A 118 -13.74 -5.69 -2.21
CA SER A 118 -14.38 -4.66 -3.05
C SER A 118 -15.87 -4.37 -2.75
N PRO A 119 -16.66 -5.32 -2.20
CA PRO A 119 -18.04 -5.04 -1.81
C PRO A 119 -18.19 -4.12 -0.58
N LEU A 120 -17.10 -3.88 0.17
CA LEU A 120 -17.11 -3.08 1.40
C LEU A 120 -16.21 -1.85 1.32
N ILE A 121 -15.02 -2.01 0.74
CA ILE A 121 -14.00 -0.97 0.69
C ILE A 121 -13.52 -0.74 -0.75
N LYS A 122 -13.09 0.48 -1.05
CA LYS A 122 -12.34 0.80 -2.26
C LYS A 122 -10.87 0.55 -2.03
N THR A 123 -10.15 0.05 -3.03
CA THR A 123 -8.70 -0.15 -2.94
C THR A 123 -8.00 0.59 -4.07
N VAL A 124 -6.92 1.29 -3.75
CA VAL A 124 -6.12 2.08 -4.69
C VAL A 124 -4.66 1.69 -4.57
N SER A 125 -4.09 1.11 -5.62
CA SER A 125 -2.65 0.91 -5.69
C SER A 125 -1.97 2.16 -6.22
N PHE A 126 -1.10 2.77 -5.44
CA PHE A 126 -0.31 3.93 -5.87
C PHE A 126 0.82 3.57 -6.84
N LEU A 127 1.11 2.29 -7.01
CA LEU A 127 2.01 1.86 -8.06
C LEU A 127 1.40 2.03 -9.46
N SER A 128 0.09 1.84 -9.58
CA SER A 128 -0.66 1.97 -10.84
C SER A 128 -1.07 3.42 -11.13
N ASN A 129 -1.29 4.20 -10.09
CA ASN A 129 -1.66 5.61 -10.15
C ASN A 129 -0.45 6.47 -9.79
N ARG A 130 0.49 6.60 -10.72
CA ARG A 130 1.59 7.55 -10.53
C ARG A 130 1.02 8.96 -10.53
N ALA A 131 1.15 9.62 -9.38
CA ALA A 131 0.84 11.03 -9.23
C ALA A 131 1.58 11.86 -10.28
N THR A 132 0.91 12.82 -10.87
CA THR A 132 1.55 13.89 -11.62
C THR A 132 2.52 14.58 -10.66
N TYR A 133 3.79 14.66 -11.01
CA TYR A 133 4.83 15.20 -10.13
C TYR A 133 4.51 16.62 -9.68
N THR A 134 3.81 16.73 -8.58
CA THR A 134 3.60 18.01 -7.90
C THR A 134 4.77 18.21 -6.95
N VAL A 135 5.44 19.35 -7.03
CA VAL A 135 6.53 19.66 -6.08
C VAL A 135 5.94 19.68 -4.66
N LEU A 136 6.45 18.82 -3.79
CA LEU A 136 6.04 18.80 -2.40
C LEU A 136 6.40 20.12 -1.71
N PRO A 137 5.53 20.66 -0.85
CA PRO A 137 5.86 21.81 -0.01
C PRO A 137 7.12 21.53 0.83
N LYS A 138 7.93 22.57 1.06
CA LYS A 138 9.17 22.44 1.84
C LYS A 138 8.95 21.76 3.20
N ALA A 139 7.91 22.18 3.92
CA ALA A 139 7.57 21.59 5.22
C ALA A 139 7.31 20.07 5.15
N VAL A 140 6.71 19.58 4.06
CA VAL A 140 6.48 18.14 3.85
C VAL A 140 7.79 17.43 3.54
N GLN A 141 8.66 18.05 2.72
CA GLN A 141 9.97 17.47 2.43
C GLN A 141 10.83 17.36 3.70
N ASP A 142 10.78 18.38 4.55
CA ASP A 142 11.50 18.39 5.83
C ASP A 142 10.96 17.30 6.77
N ALA A 143 9.65 17.15 6.89
CA ALA A 143 9.04 16.10 7.67
C ALA A 143 9.37 14.68 7.12
N VAL A 144 9.37 14.50 5.80
CA VAL A 144 9.79 13.23 5.18
C VAL A 144 11.25 12.93 5.47
N ASN A 145 12.11 13.95 5.45
CA ASN A 145 13.52 13.78 5.81
C ASN A 145 13.67 13.30 7.26
N GLU A 146 13.00 13.97 8.20
CA GLU A 146 13.02 13.61 9.62
C GLU A 146 12.52 12.18 9.85
N VAL A 147 11.36 11.83 9.32
CA VAL A 147 10.80 10.46 9.40
C VAL A 147 11.77 9.44 8.79
N THR A 148 12.45 9.77 7.68
CA THR A 148 13.41 8.85 7.06
C THR A 148 14.64 8.63 7.93
N VAL A 149 15.12 9.65 8.65
CA VAL A 149 16.19 9.49 9.63
C VAL A 149 15.77 8.50 10.72
N PHE A 150 14.64 8.75 11.38
CA PHE A 150 14.14 7.87 12.44
C PHE A 150 13.87 6.43 11.96
N ASP A 151 13.27 6.26 10.81
CA ASP A 151 13.04 4.94 10.21
C ASP A 151 14.35 4.22 9.90
N THR A 152 15.36 4.94 9.43
CA THR A 152 16.68 4.37 9.16
C THR A 152 17.39 3.97 10.45
N GLN A 153 17.38 4.83 11.47
CA GLN A 153 17.93 4.53 12.80
C GLN A 153 17.29 3.29 13.40
N TYR A 154 15.95 3.26 13.43
CA TYR A 154 15.20 2.13 14.01
C TYR A 154 15.48 0.83 13.27
N THR A 155 15.49 0.85 11.95
CA THR A 155 15.62 -0.38 11.15
C THR A 155 17.04 -0.94 11.13
N LEU A 156 18.04 -0.06 11.11
CA LEU A 156 19.45 -0.46 11.09
C LEU A 156 20.03 -0.58 12.51
N GLN A 157 19.28 -0.19 13.55
CA GLN A 157 19.71 -0.19 14.95
C GLN A 157 20.99 0.63 15.15
N ILE A 158 21.02 1.86 14.60
CA ILE A 158 22.14 2.80 14.63
C ILE A 158 21.70 4.15 15.22
N GLU A 159 22.60 4.90 15.79
CA GLU A 159 22.32 6.24 16.35
C GLU A 159 22.46 7.32 15.28
N ASP A 160 23.53 7.28 14.51
CA ASP A 160 23.84 8.28 13.49
C ASP A 160 23.49 7.77 12.09
N VAL A 161 22.87 8.64 11.31
CA VAL A 161 22.52 8.37 9.91
C VAL A 161 23.22 9.37 9.02
N ASP A 162 24.07 8.86 8.13
CA ASP A 162 24.63 9.68 7.05
C ASP A 162 23.62 9.72 5.87
N PRO A 163 23.12 10.92 5.51
CA PRO A 163 22.24 11.07 4.36
C PRO A 163 22.84 10.61 3.02
N ALA A 164 24.17 10.47 2.93
CA ALA A 164 24.82 9.93 1.73
C ALA A 164 24.71 8.41 1.60
N TRP A 165 24.30 7.70 2.63
CA TRP A 165 24.21 6.24 2.56
C TRP A 165 23.14 5.76 1.56
N PRO A 166 23.43 4.74 0.76
CA PRO A 166 22.49 4.20 -0.22
C PRO A 166 21.16 3.74 0.41
N SER A 167 21.20 3.18 1.63
CA SER A 167 20.02 2.74 2.37
C SER A 167 19.13 3.90 2.77
N TYR A 168 19.71 5.03 3.22
CA TYR A 168 18.97 6.25 3.51
C TYR A 168 18.37 6.84 2.24
N GLN A 169 19.15 7.05 1.20
CA GLN A 169 18.72 7.62 -0.07
C GLN A 169 17.56 6.82 -0.69
N PHE A 170 17.64 5.51 -0.62
CA PHE A 170 16.59 4.63 -1.09
C PHE A 170 15.27 4.81 -0.31
N ARG A 171 15.35 4.88 1.03
CA ARG A 171 14.19 5.11 1.90
C ARG A 171 13.60 6.49 1.69
N TYR A 172 14.45 7.51 1.65
CA TYR A 172 14.03 8.88 1.43
C TYR A 172 13.24 9.03 0.12
N LYS A 173 13.76 8.46 -0.96
CA LYS A 173 13.06 8.45 -2.25
C LYS A 173 11.68 7.79 -2.16
N ARG A 174 11.58 6.63 -1.51
CA ARG A 174 10.29 5.94 -1.34
C ARG A 174 9.31 6.71 -0.46
N ASN A 175 9.78 7.30 0.62
CA ASN A 175 8.96 8.10 1.50
C ASN A 175 8.46 9.37 0.78
N LEU A 176 9.27 10.00 -0.06
CA LEU A 176 8.85 11.12 -0.90
C LEU A 176 7.77 10.69 -1.91
N GLU A 177 7.96 9.59 -2.60
CA GLU A 177 6.98 9.05 -3.56
C GLU A 177 5.65 8.72 -2.85
N ALA A 178 5.71 8.14 -1.66
CA ALA A 178 4.53 7.84 -0.85
C ALA A 178 3.82 9.12 -0.39
N ALA A 179 4.54 10.07 0.17
CA ALA A 179 4.00 11.35 0.62
C ALA A 179 3.33 12.11 -0.54
N GLN A 180 3.95 12.13 -1.71
CA GLN A 180 3.38 12.76 -2.90
C GLN A 180 2.06 12.10 -3.32
N SER A 181 2.04 10.77 -3.43
CA SER A 181 0.86 10.04 -3.86
C SER A 181 -0.30 10.18 -2.88
N VAL A 182 0.01 10.14 -1.58
CA VAL A 182 -0.99 10.34 -0.53
C VAL A 182 -1.53 11.77 -0.56
N LEU A 183 -0.68 12.79 -0.65
CA LEU A 183 -1.11 14.18 -0.72
C LEU A 183 -1.99 14.46 -1.94
N ASP A 184 -1.63 13.94 -3.11
CA ASP A 184 -2.43 14.11 -4.32
C ASP A 184 -3.79 13.42 -4.17
N TYR A 185 -3.82 12.24 -3.54
CA TYR A 185 -5.06 11.55 -3.22
C TYR A 185 -5.93 12.36 -2.27
N LEU A 186 -5.37 12.88 -1.17
CA LEU A 186 -6.09 13.66 -0.17
C LEU A 186 -6.67 14.96 -0.75
N ARG A 187 -5.91 15.66 -1.58
CA ARG A 187 -6.37 16.89 -2.26
C ARG A 187 -7.56 16.62 -3.18
N THR A 188 -7.53 15.50 -3.90
CA THR A 188 -8.55 15.14 -4.88
C THR A 188 -9.81 14.60 -4.20
N ASN A 189 -9.67 13.72 -3.22
CA ASN A 189 -10.76 12.94 -2.65
C ASN A 189 -11.33 13.50 -1.34
N LYS A 190 -10.57 14.36 -0.65
CA LYS A 190 -10.97 15.06 0.58
C LYS A 190 -11.68 14.14 1.58
N PRO A 191 -11.00 13.10 2.10
CA PRO A 191 -11.58 12.27 3.14
C PRO A 191 -11.78 13.07 4.43
N ASP A 192 -12.75 12.65 5.24
CA ASP A 192 -13.04 13.28 6.55
C ASP A 192 -12.02 12.84 7.61
N VAL A 193 -11.44 11.65 7.43
CA VAL A 193 -10.46 11.02 8.35
C VAL A 193 -9.36 10.32 7.56
N VAL A 194 -8.12 10.42 8.07
CA VAL A 194 -6.94 9.73 7.54
C VAL A 194 -6.32 8.87 8.64
#